data_55880adacb8de861cbbd5e69a5b77109
#
_entry.id   55880adacb8de861cbbd5e69a5b77109
#
_cell.length_a   1.000
_cell.length_b   1.000
_cell.length_c   1.000
_cell.angle_alpha   90.00
_cell.angle_beta   90.00
_cell.angle_gamma   90.00
#
_symmetry.space_group_name_H-M   'P 1'
#
loop_
_entity.id
_entity.type
_entity.pdbx_description
1 polymer ?
#
loop_
_entity_poly.entity_id
_entity_poly.type
_entity_poly.pdbx_seq_one_letter_code
_entity_poly.pdbx_strand_id
1 'polypeptide(L)'
;MTIPPHILSVGKDPTLMSSRSLILRNAGYLVEEAYSVDKAINLVEADSIDAVLICHTVPRNDQQSLISNVRQKRRLMPVLCIRSYAYESAPQTCIAVDNEPEELLDTVKMVTKPPTSH
;
A
#
# COMPACT_ATOMS: atom_id res chain seq x y z
N MET A 1 10.02 23.12 -0.60
CA MET A 1 9.20 22.26 -1.48
C MET A 1 8.97 20.91 -0.84
N THR A 2 7.76 20.47 -0.82
CA THR A 2 7.40 19.22 -0.15
C THR A 2 7.34 18.06 -1.15
N ILE A 3 7.98 16.95 -0.80
CA ILE A 3 7.95 15.75 -1.64
C ILE A 3 6.68 14.97 -1.32
N PRO A 4 5.88 14.60 -2.34
CA PRO A 4 4.67 13.81 -2.07
C PRO A 4 5.00 12.47 -1.45
N PRO A 5 4.10 11.91 -0.64
CA PRO A 5 4.30 10.57 -0.11
C PRO A 5 4.43 9.54 -1.23
N HIS A 6 5.24 8.54 -1.00
CA HIS A 6 5.54 7.51 -1.98
C HIS A 6 4.87 6.21 -1.54
N ILE A 7 3.94 5.71 -2.34
CA ILE A 7 3.14 4.53 -2.02
C ILE A 7 3.66 3.35 -2.83
N LEU A 8 3.90 2.23 -2.15
CA LEU A 8 4.23 0.97 -2.83
C LEU A 8 2.96 0.15 -2.94
N SER A 9 2.53 -0.13 -4.16
CA SER A 9 1.33 -0.92 -4.42
C SER A 9 1.74 -2.32 -4.85
N VAL A 10 1.23 -3.34 -4.15
CA VAL A 10 1.59 -4.74 -4.39
C VAL A 10 0.35 -5.52 -4.77
N GLY A 11 0.42 -6.25 -5.89
CA GLY A 11 -0.71 -7.04 -6.34
C GLY A 11 -0.35 -7.92 -7.51
N LYS A 12 -1.32 -8.71 -7.97
CA LYS A 12 -1.11 -9.67 -9.06
C LYS A 12 -1.89 -9.33 -10.32
N ASP A 13 -2.90 -8.47 -10.23
CA ASP A 13 -3.76 -8.15 -11.35
C ASP A 13 -3.36 -6.79 -11.94
N PRO A 14 -2.79 -6.74 -13.16
CA PRO A 14 -2.33 -5.48 -13.73
C PRO A 14 -3.44 -4.45 -13.92
N THR A 15 -4.64 -4.89 -14.25
CA THR A 15 -5.76 -3.97 -14.47
C THR A 15 -6.14 -3.26 -13.19
N LEU A 16 -6.28 -4.01 -12.09
CA LEU A 16 -6.59 -3.42 -10.80
C LEU A 16 -5.45 -2.53 -10.31
N MET A 17 -4.21 -2.97 -10.52
CA MET A 17 -3.06 -2.18 -10.12
C MET A 17 -3.03 -0.85 -10.85
N SER A 18 -3.27 -0.86 -12.15
CA SER A 18 -3.28 0.37 -12.93
C SER A 18 -4.37 1.33 -12.48
N SER A 19 -5.56 0.81 -12.21
CA SER A 19 -6.67 1.65 -11.75
C SER A 19 -6.35 2.31 -10.42
N ARG A 20 -5.83 1.55 -9.47
CA ARG A 20 -5.49 2.09 -8.15
C ARG A 20 -4.35 3.08 -8.23
N SER A 21 -3.34 2.78 -9.04
CA SER A 21 -2.23 3.70 -9.21
C SER A 21 -2.69 5.03 -9.79
N LEU A 22 -3.61 4.98 -10.75
CA LEU A 22 -4.13 6.20 -11.36
C LEU A 22 -4.87 7.05 -10.31
N ILE A 23 -5.70 6.41 -9.48
CA ILE A 23 -6.41 7.10 -8.43
C ILE A 23 -5.44 7.80 -7.47
N LEU A 24 -4.42 7.09 -7.06
CA LEU A 24 -3.43 7.64 -6.12
C LEU A 24 -2.60 8.75 -6.76
N ARG A 25 -2.16 8.55 -8.00
CA ARG A 25 -1.36 9.56 -8.68
C ARG A 25 -2.16 10.84 -8.92
N ASN A 26 -3.44 10.68 -9.26
CA ASN A 26 -4.31 11.85 -9.46
C ASN A 26 -4.51 12.61 -8.15
N ALA A 27 -4.38 11.95 -7.02
CA ALA A 27 -4.48 12.59 -5.72
C ALA A 27 -3.16 13.20 -5.24
N GLY A 28 -2.10 13.07 -6.04
CA GLY A 28 -0.83 13.72 -5.75
C GLY A 28 0.25 12.81 -5.16
N TYR A 29 0.00 11.50 -5.09
CA TYR A 29 1.00 10.57 -4.55
C TYR A 29 1.91 10.04 -5.62
N LEU A 30 3.14 9.71 -5.23
CA LEU A 30 4.02 8.91 -6.08
C LEU A 30 3.71 7.44 -5.85
N VAL A 31 3.71 6.64 -6.92
CA VAL A 31 3.31 5.24 -6.81
C VAL A 31 4.32 4.36 -7.52
N GLU A 32 4.81 3.34 -6.80
CA GLU A 32 5.57 2.24 -7.38
C GLU A 32 4.71 0.99 -7.33
N GLU A 33 4.83 0.14 -8.34
CA GLU A 33 4.06 -1.10 -8.41
C GLU A 33 4.99 -2.29 -8.31
N ALA A 34 4.58 -3.30 -7.55
CA ALA A 34 5.31 -4.56 -7.43
C ALA A 34 4.34 -5.71 -7.61
N TYR A 35 4.75 -6.71 -8.40
CA TYR A 35 3.91 -7.86 -8.71
C TYR A 35 4.39 -9.14 -8.03
N SER A 36 5.36 -9.01 -7.15
CA SER A 36 5.86 -10.14 -6.34
C SER A 36 6.32 -9.63 -4.99
N VAL A 37 6.38 -10.53 -4.02
CA VAL A 37 6.86 -10.21 -2.68
C VAL A 37 8.33 -9.77 -2.75
N ASP A 38 9.15 -10.49 -3.52
CA ASP A 38 10.57 -10.17 -3.61
C ASP A 38 10.80 -8.76 -4.15
N LYS A 39 10.06 -8.40 -5.19
CA LYS A 39 10.18 -7.06 -5.77
C LYS A 39 9.74 -6.01 -4.75
N ALA A 40 8.65 -6.29 -4.03
CA ALA A 40 8.16 -5.35 -3.02
C ALA A 40 9.17 -5.14 -1.91
N ILE A 41 9.79 -6.21 -1.43
CA ILE A 41 10.80 -6.12 -0.38
C ILE A 41 11.98 -5.28 -0.86
N ASN A 42 12.43 -5.53 -2.10
CA ASN A 42 13.55 -4.77 -2.66
C ASN A 42 13.23 -3.27 -2.73
N LEU A 43 12.01 -2.92 -3.11
CA LEU A 43 11.62 -1.52 -3.19
C LEU A 43 11.53 -0.87 -1.81
N VAL A 44 11.05 -1.59 -0.81
CA VAL A 44 11.02 -1.07 0.56
C VAL A 44 12.42 -0.81 1.07
N GLU A 45 13.38 -1.68 0.73
CA GLU A 45 14.76 -1.51 1.17
C GLU A 45 15.47 -0.39 0.44
N ALA A 46 15.21 -0.23 -0.86
CA ALA A 46 15.98 0.67 -1.69
C ALA A 46 15.42 2.09 -1.74
N ASP A 47 14.13 2.25 -1.59
CA ASP A 47 13.47 3.52 -1.84
C ASP A 47 12.86 4.11 -0.59
N SER A 48 12.52 5.40 -0.69
CA SER A 48 11.86 6.12 0.39
C SER A 48 10.36 5.88 0.32
N ILE A 49 9.94 4.66 0.61
CA ILE A 49 8.53 4.31 0.63
C ILE A 49 7.90 4.81 1.93
N ASP A 50 6.75 5.44 1.82
CA ASP A 50 6.03 5.98 2.98
C ASP A 50 4.89 5.10 3.45
N ALA A 51 4.33 4.29 2.56
CA ALA A 51 3.26 3.36 2.91
C ALA A 51 3.23 2.22 1.90
N VAL A 52 2.78 1.06 2.35
CA VAL A 52 2.63 -0.13 1.51
C VAL A 52 1.16 -0.46 1.39
N LEU A 53 0.69 -0.66 0.16
CA LEU A 53 -0.68 -1.02 -0.12
C LEU A 53 -0.69 -2.41 -0.74
N ILE A 54 -1.31 -3.38 -0.05
CA ILE A 54 -1.37 -4.76 -0.51
C ILE A 54 -2.76 -5.04 -1.04
N CYS A 55 -2.85 -5.42 -2.32
CA CYS A 55 -4.12 -5.70 -2.95
C CYS A 55 -4.63 -7.09 -2.58
N HIS A 56 -5.94 -7.27 -2.66
CA HIS A 56 -6.56 -8.57 -2.30
C HIS A 56 -6.14 -9.71 -3.21
N THR A 57 -5.55 -9.41 -4.37
CA THR A 57 -5.07 -10.44 -5.29
C THR A 57 -3.80 -11.13 -4.80
N VAL A 58 -3.14 -10.59 -3.78
CA VAL A 58 -1.95 -11.23 -3.19
C VAL A 58 -2.42 -12.33 -2.25
N PRO A 59 -1.93 -13.57 -2.40
CA PRO A 59 -2.33 -14.65 -1.48
C PRO A 59 -1.99 -14.32 -0.03
N ARG A 60 -2.79 -14.83 0.90
CA ARG A 60 -2.64 -14.49 2.31
C ARG A 60 -1.23 -14.79 2.85
N ASN A 61 -0.66 -15.93 2.46
CA ASN A 61 0.68 -16.28 2.92
C ASN A 61 1.70 -15.24 2.45
N ASP A 62 1.55 -14.78 1.22
CA ASP A 62 2.45 -13.75 0.68
C ASP A 62 2.22 -12.43 1.38
N GLN A 63 0.97 -12.08 1.71
CA GLN A 63 0.69 -10.88 2.46
C GLN A 63 1.40 -10.90 3.81
N GLN A 64 1.30 -12.01 4.53
CA GLN A 64 1.91 -12.14 5.85
C GLN A 64 3.43 -12.08 5.75
N SER A 65 4.00 -12.73 4.75
CA SER A 65 5.44 -12.69 4.54
C SER A 65 5.93 -11.28 4.28
N LEU A 66 5.22 -10.56 3.42
CA LEU A 66 5.59 -9.18 3.10
C LEU A 66 5.47 -8.28 4.33
N ILE A 67 4.38 -8.41 5.08
CA ILE A 67 4.17 -7.60 6.28
C ILE A 67 5.29 -7.84 7.28
N SER A 68 5.65 -9.12 7.52
CA SER A 68 6.73 -9.44 8.43
C SER A 68 8.05 -8.80 8.03
N ASN A 69 8.38 -8.89 6.73
CA ASN A 69 9.61 -8.28 6.23
C ASN A 69 9.62 -6.77 6.37
N VAL A 70 8.50 -6.13 6.06
CA VAL A 70 8.39 -4.68 6.19
C VAL A 70 8.55 -4.27 7.65
N ARG A 71 7.90 -4.99 8.58
CA ARG A 71 7.98 -4.66 10.00
C ARG A 71 9.38 -4.83 10.57
N GLN A 72 10.14 -5.80 10.07
CA GLN A 72 11.51 -5.97 10.52
C GLN A 72 12.41 -4.82 10.09
N LYS A 73 12.15 -4.27 8.91
CA LYS A 73 12.99 -3.21 8.36
C LYS A 73 12.48 -1.82 8.71
N ARG A 74 11.18 -1.67 8.80
CA ARG A 74 10.53 -0.40 9.07
C ARG A 74 9.34 -0.62 9.99
N ARG A 75 9.58 -0.61 11.29
CA ARG A 75 8.56 -0.94 12.28
C ARG A 75 7.31 -0.09 12.18
N LEU A 76 7.46 1.17 11.83
CA LEU A 76 6.33 2.11 11.84
C LEU A 76 5.74 2.34 10.45
N MET A 77 6.19 1.59 9.45
CA MET A 77 5.67 1.72 8.09
C MET A 77 4.19 1.37 8.06
N PRO A 78 3.31 2.29 7.60
CA PRO A 78 1.91 1.94 7.42
C PRO A 78 1.75 0.88 6.35
N VAL A 79 0.98 -0.17 6.65
CA VAL A 79 0.66 -1.23 5.70
C VAL A 79 -0.85 -1.33 5.63
N LEU A 80 -1.39 -1.15 4.42
CA LEU A 80 -2.83 -1.24 4.17
C LEU A 80 -3.11 -2.48 3.34
N CYS A 81 -4.16 -3.21 3.70
CA CYS A 81 -4.58 -4.40 2.95
C CYS A 81 -5.97 -4.17 2.39
N ILE A 82 -6.10 -4.21 1.07
CA ILE A 82 -7.40 -4.06 0.42
C ILE A 82 -8.15 -5.38 0.52
N ARG A 83 -9.40 -5.33 0.98
CA ARG A 83 -10.26 -6.50 1.11
C ARG A 83 -11.14 -6.65 -0.12
N SER A 84 -11.40 -7.90 -0.52
CA SER A 84 -12.39 -8.18 -1.57
C SER A 84 -13.80 -7.94 -1.07
N TYR A 85 -14.04 -8.32 0.17
CA TYR A 85 -15.36 -8.26 0.78
C TYR A 85 -15.25 -7.60 2.15
N ALA A 86 -16.32 -6.91 2.54
CA ALA A 86 -16.31 -6.15 3.78
C ALA A 86 -16.10 -7.02 5.03
N TYR A 87 -16.53 -8.27 4.97
CA TYR A 87 -16.40 -9.18 6.12
C TYR A 87 -15.06 -9.94 6.16
N GLU A 88 -14.24 -9.75 5.14
CA GLU A 88 -12.95 -10.44 5.10
C GLU A 88 -11.99 -9.82 6.09
N SER A 89 -11.36 -10.65 6.91
CA SER A 89 -10.42 -10.15 7.91
C SER A 89 -9.07 -9.83 7.30
N ALA A 90 -8.49 -8.71 7.71
CA ALA A 90 -7.13 -8.38 7.33
C ALA A 90 -6.15 -9.04 8.30
N PRO A 91 -4.89 -9.27 7.90
CA PRO A 91 -3.86 -9.66 8.86
C PRO A 91 -3.74 -8.64 9.98
N GLN A 92 -3.35 -9.13 11.16
CA GLN A 92 -3.39 -8.30 12.38
C GLN A 92 -2.58 -7.02 12.30
N THR A 93 -1.48 -7.02 11.56
CA THR A 93 -0.56 -5.90 11.58
C THR A 93 -0.74 -4.93 10.42
N CYS A 94 -1.87 -5.03 9.71
CA CYS A 94 -2.16 -4.09 8.65
C CYS A 94 -3.56 -3.49 8.82
N ILE A 95 -3.76 -2.36 8.17
CA ILE A 95 -5.03 -1.65 8.21
C ILE A 95 -5.90 -2.16 7.08
N ALA A 96 -7.10 -2.65 7.39
CA ALA A 96 -8.02 -3.14 6.38
C ALA A 96 -8.69 -1.97 5.67
N VAL A 97 -8.75 -2.04 4.34
CA VAL A 97 -9.37 -1.01 3.52
C VAL A 97 -10.33 -1.66 2.56
N ASP A 98 -11.53 -1.10 2.44
CA ASP A 98 -12.50 -1.59 1.48
C ASP A 98 -12.05 -1.23 0.06
N ASN A 99 -12.53 -1.99 -0.91
CA ASN A 99 -12.12 -1.85 -2.30
C ASN A 99 -12.91 -0.73 -3.01
N GLU A 100 -12.94 0.44 -2.40
CA GLU A 100 -13.59 1.61 -2.96
C GLU A 100 -12.62 2.77 -3.01
N PRO A 101 -12.62 3.54 -4.14
CA PRO A 101 -11.64 4.63 -4.30
C PRO A 101 -11.65 5.67 -3.20
N GLU A 102 -12.84 6.05 -2.73
CA GLU A 102 -12.92 7.09 -1.70
C GLU A 102 -12.34 6.64 -0.38
N GLU A 103 -12.65 5.40 0.02
CA GLU A 103 -12.12 4.88 1.26
C GLU A 103 -10.61 4.67 1.17
N LEU A 104 -10.14 4.20 0.03
CA LEU A 104 -8.72 4.04 -0.20
C LEU A 104 -7.98 5.37 -0.01
N LEU A 105 -8.47 6.43 -0.66
CA LEU A 105 -7.84 7.73 -0.55
C LEU A 105 -7.90 8.29 0.87
N ASP A 106 -9.03 8.12 1.54
CA ASP A 106 -9.17 8.61 2.91
C ASP A 106 -8.19 7.91 3.84
N THR A 107 -8.06 6.59 3.71
CA THR A 107 -7.17 5.82 4.57
C THR A 107 -5.71 6.17 4.28
N VAL A 108 -5.35 6.31 3.01
CA VAL A 108 -3.99 6.71 2.66
C VAL A 108 -3.65 8.08 3.24
N LYS A 109 -4.59 9.02 3.18
CA LYS A 109 -4.39 10.34 3.79
C LYS A 109 -4.19 10.25 5.29
N MET A 110 -4.91 9.35 5.95
CA MET A 110 -4.78 9.20 7.40
C MET A 110 -3.40 8.70 7.81
N VAL A 111 -2.81 7.79 7.04
CA VAL A 111 -1.56 7.16 7.43
C VAL A 111 -0.34 7.85 6.86
N THR A 112 -0.50 8.72 5.87
CA THR A 112 0.60 9.50 5.32
C THR A 112 0.35 10.97 5.59
N LYS A 113 1.43 11.72 5.73
CA LYS A 113 1.27 13.15 5.91
C LYS A 113 0.98 13.80 4.57
N PRO A 114 -0.02 14.69 4.52
CA PRO A 114 -0.30 15.39 3.26
C PRO A 114 0.91 16.18 2.78
N PRO A 115 1.07 16.32 1.46
CA PRO A 115 2.21 17.09 0.94
C PRO A 115 2.21 18.54 1.37
N THR A 116 1.05 19.08 1.72
CA THR A 116 0.92 20.48 2.07
C THR A 116 0.78 20.72 3.55
N SER A 117 1.03 19.73 4.37
CA SER A 117 0.88 19.90 5.81
C SER A 117 1.95 20.83 6.36
N HIS A 118 1.59 21.49 7.36
CA HIS A 118 2.50 22.33 8.05
C HIS A 118 1.96 22.83 9.30
#